data_059204a7c5d6f4276bfbd42494929ef3
#
_entry.id   059204a7c5d6f4276bfbd42494929ef3
#
_cell.length_a   1.000
_cell.length_b   1.000
_cell.length_c   1.000
_cell.angle_alpha   90.00
_cell.angle_beta   90.00
_cell.angle_gamma   90.00
#
_symmetry.space_group_name_H-M   'P 1'
#
loop_
_entity.id
_entity.type
_entity.pdbx_description
1 polymer ?
#
loop_
_entity_poly.entity_id
_entity_poly.type
_entity_poly.pdbx_seq_one_letter_code
_entity_poly.pdbx_strand_id
1 'polypeptide(L)'
;CLDEPGVQAAKEALDIPVVGETEASIHMASMVGRRFSFLMPGETSGNQRGAYGSRCIEDLVRMYGFADKLASVRSVTGKTLEFAARAESLPEAMLEQANLAMSEDGADVVIGYGSLSVIGQLQEQLPIPVIDPIQASAMMAESLARLRIAQSKRAYPMPGILIKEQE
;
A
#
# COMPACT_ATOMS: atom_id res chain seq x y z
N CYS A 1 -0.59 7.86 -1.62
CA CYS A 1 -1.23 7.17 -2.74
C CYS A 1 -0.56 5.82 -2.99
N LEU A 2 -1.34 4.76 -3.01
CA LEU A 2 -0.82 3.39 -3.21
C LEU A 2 -0.11 3.18 -4.56
N ASP A 3 -0.42 3.99 -5.58
CA ASP A 3 0.29 3.93 -6.88
C ASP A 3 1.69 4.55 -6.84
N GLU A 4 2.06 5.22 -5.75
CA GLU A 4 3.38 5.82 -5.48
C GLU A 4 3.91 6.76 -6.59
N PRO A 5 3.10 7.65 -7.16
CA PRO A 5 3.58 8.54 -8.21
C PRO A 5 4.68 9.46 -7.68
N GLY A 6 5.86 9.41 -8.31
CA GLY A 6 6.99 10.26 -7.95
C GLY A 6 7.85 9.78 -6.78
N VAL A 7 7.54 8.67 -6.10
CA VAL A 7 8.35 8.17 -4.98
C VAL A 7 9.78 7.89 -5.41
N GLN A 8 10.02 7.28 -6.58
CA GLN A 8 11.35 7.00 -7.09
C GLN A 8 12.13 8.30 -7.35
N ALA A 9 11.50 9.27 -8.02
CA ALA A 9 12.12 10.58 -8.27
C ALA A 9 12.41 11.33 -6.95
N ALA A 10 11.53 11.25 -5.96
CA ALA A 10 11.78 11.84 -4.64
C ALA A 10 12.97 11.17 -3.93
N LYS A 11 13.12 9.85 -4.03
CA LYS A 11 14.28 9.12 -3.50
C LYS A 11 15.59 9.56 -4.15
N GLU A 12 15.57 9.90 -5.43
CA GLU A 12 16.73 10.45 -6.14
C GLU A 12 17.05 11.89 -5.72
N ALA A 13 16.02 12.74 -5.63
CA ALA A 13 16.20 14.18 -5.42
C ALA A 13 16.45 14.59 -3.96
N LEU A 14 16.01 13.80 -2.98
CA LEU A 14 16.02 14.18 -1.57
C LEU A 14 17.05 13.39 -0.76
N ASP A 15 17.62 14.04 0.27
CA ASP A 15 18.54 13.44 1.23
C ASP A 15 17.89 13.03 2.54
N ILE A 16 16.57 13.17 2.64
CA ILE A 16 15.75 12.70 3.76
C ILE A 16 15.09 11.37 3.41
N PRO A 17 14.62 10.58 4.41
CA PRO A 17 13.89 9.35 4.12
C PRO A 17 12.63 9.60 3.29
N VAL A 18 12.46 8.85 2.23
CA VAL A 18 11.27 8.83 1.39
C VAL A 18 10.71 7.41 1.40
N VAL A 19 9.46 7.26 1.79
CA VAL A 19 8.78 5.97 1.95
C VAL A 19 7.46 5.99 1.19
N GLY A 20 7.27 5.02 0.31
CA GLY A 20 6.00 4.82 -0.39
C GLY A 20 4.99 4.10 0.49
N GLU A 21 3.70 4.35 0.26
CA GLU A 21 2.63 3.68 1.02
C GLU A 21 2.57 2.18 0.73
N THR A 22 2.69 1.78 -0.53
CA THR A 22 2.74 0.37 -0.93
C THR A 22 4.03 -0.29 -0.43
N GLU A 23 5.18 0.38 -0.59
CA GLU A 23 6.47 -0.08 -0.07
C GLU A 23 6.38 -0.41 1.43
N ALA A 24 5.91 0.53 2.24
CA ALA A 24 5.79 0.34 3.68
C ALA A 24 4.81 -0.78 4.04
N SER A 25 3.66 -0.80 3.38
CA SER A 25 2.59 -1.76 3.66
C SER A 25 3.02 -3.20 3.41
N ILE A 26 3.66 -3.47 2.28
CA ILE A 26 4.11 -4.84 1.94
C ILE A 26 5.24 -5.31 2.85
N HIS A 27 6.15 -4.41 3.27
CA HIS A 27 7.19 -4.74 4.24
C HIS A 27 6.56 -5.12 5.59
N MET A 28 5.64 -4.29 6.13
CA MET A 28 4.95 -4.61 7.38
C MET A 28 4.11 -5.88 7.26
N ALA A 29 3.34 -6.04 6.19
CA ALA A 29 2.54 -7.23 5.95
C ALA A 29 3.41 -8.49 5.91
N SER A 30 4.60 -8.41 5.30
CA SER A 30 5.53 -9.54 5.22
C SER A 30 6.17 -9.93 6.56
N MET A 31 6.14 -9.04 7.56
CA MET A 31 6.65 -9.31 8.91
C MET A 31 5.62 -10.05 9.77
N VAL A 32 4.32 -9.81 9.54
CA VAL A 32 3.24 -10.33 10.38
C VAL A 32 2.45 -11.47 9.71
N GLY A 33 2.67 -11.71 8.41
CA GLY A 33 2.05 -12.79 7.66
C GLY A 33 2.93 -13.33 6.53
N ARG A 34 2.40 -14.32 5.84
CA ARG A 34 3.08 -14.99 4.72
C ARG A 34 2.55 -14.54 3.38
N ARG A 35 1.23 -14.25 3.31
CA ARG A 35 0.55 -13.84 2.08
C ARG A 35 -0.40 -12.70 2.38
N PHE A 36 -0.33 -11.65 1.60
CA PHE A 36 -1.17 -10.47 1.77
C PHE A 36 -2.04 -10.21 0.56
N SER A 37 -3.20 -9.60 0.80
CA SER A 37 -4.09 -9.08 -0.24
C SER A 37 -4.30 -7.59 -0.08
N PHE A 38 -4.33 -6.89 -1.20
CA PHE A 38 -4.76 -5.50 -1.23
C PHE A 38 -6.27 -5.41 -1.44
N LEU A 39 -6.91 -4.50 -0.70
CA LEU A 39 -8.25 -4.02 -0.99
C LEU A 39 -8.13 -2.67 -1.67
N MET A 40 -8.64 -2.53 -2.88
CA MET A 40 -8.50 -1.33 -3.69
C MET A 40 -9.86 -0.79 -4.12
N PRO A 41 -10.01 0.54 -4.28
CA PRO A 41 -11.20 1.07 -4.93
C PRO A 41 -11.32 0.53 -6.35
N GLY A 42 -12.52 0.14 -6.76
CA GLY A 42 -12.78 -0.34 -8.10
C GLY A 42 -14.24 -0.17 -8.51
N GLU A 43 -14.50 -0.14 -9.81
CA GLU A 43 -15.87 -0.01 -10.32
C GLU A 43 -16.70 -1.27 -10.11
N THR A 44 -16.06 -2.41 -10.05
CA THR A 44 -16.69 -3.73 -9.82
C THR A 44 -16.02 -4.42 -8.65
N SER A 45 -16.82 -5.18 -7.89
CA SER A 45 -16.35 -5.97 -6.74
C SER A 45 -15.61 -7.23 -7.20
N GLY A 46 -14.66 -7.68 -6.41
CA GLY A 46 -13.97 -8.95 -6.57
C GLY A 46 -12.51 -8.87 -7.02
N ASN A 47 -11.90 -10.04 -7.26
CA ASN A 47 -10.51 -10.16 -7.69
C ASN A 47 -10.39 -9.86 -9.19
N GLN A 48 -9.93 -8.65 -9.51
CA GLN A 48 -9.82 -8.17 -10.89
C GLN A 48 -8.37 -8.11 -11.35
N ARG A 49 -7.79 -9.25 -11.65
CA ARG A 49 -6.44 -9.29 -12.24
C ARG A 49 -6.43 -8.54 -13.59
N GLY A 50 -5.45 -7.66 -13.73
CA GLY A 50 -5.23 -6.91 -14.96
C GLY A 50 -6.04 -5.62 -15.12
N ALA A 51 -6.93 -5.26 -14.19
CA ALA A 51 -7.48 -3.90 -14.13
C ALA A 51 -6.38 -2.87 -13.84
N TYR A 52 -6.56 -1.61 -14.23
CA TYR A 52 -5.50 -0.60 -14.11
C TYR A 52 -4.90 -0.51 -12.70
N GLY A 53 -5.73 -0.31 -11.67
CA GLY A 53 -5.25 -0.23 -10.28
C GLY A 53 -4.57 -1.52 -9.79
N SER A 54 -5.12 -2.68 -10.16
CA SER A 54 -4.53 -3.98 -9.83
C SER A 54 -3.14 -4.13 -10.47
N ARG A 55 -2.98 -3.76 -11.75
CA ARG A 55 -1.66 -3.83 -12.42
C ARG A 55 -0.63 -2.92 -11.78
N CYS A 56 -1.00 -1.70 -11.40
CA CYS A 56 -0.08 -0.79 -10.72
C CYS A 56 0.44 -1.39 -9.41
N ILE A 57 -0.44 -1.98 -8.60
CA ILE A 57 -0.05 -2.65 -7.35
C ILE A 57 0.79 -3.90 -7.63
N GLU A 58 0.38 -4.75 -8.56
CA GLU A 58 1.15 -5.96 -8.93
C GLU A 58 2.57 -5.61 -9.40
N ASP A 59 2.73 -4.53 -10.19
CA ASP A 59 4.02 -4.06 -10.68
C ASP A 59 4.89 -3.49 -9.54
N LEU A 60 4.32 -2.71 -8.62
CA LEU A 60 5.03 -2.23 -7.43
C LEU A 60 5.45 -3.37 -6.52
N VAL A 61 4.55 -4.31 -6.23
CA VAL A 61 4.86 -5.49 -5.41
C VAL A 61 5.99 -6.32 -6.03
N ARG A 62 5.98 -6.46 -7.36
CA ARG A 62 7.07 -7.14 -8.10
C ARG A 62 8.37 -6.36 -8.03
N MET A 63 8.32 -5.04 -8.23
CA MET A 63 9.49 -4.16 -8.15
C MET A 63 10.15 -4.22 -6.77
N TYR A 64 9.36 -4.29 -5.70
CA TYR A 64 9.86 -4.42 -4.34
C TYR A 64 10.25 -5.86 -3.93
N GLY A 65 10.08 -6.85 -4.82
CA GLY A 65 10.53 -8.22 -4.58
C GLY A 65 9.57 -9.09 -3.76
N PHE A 66 8.29 -8.74 -3.68
CA PHE A 66 7.28 -9.46 -2.90
C PHE A 66 6.21 -10.17 -3.72
N ALA A 67 6.44 -10.38 -5.02
CA ALA A 67 5.45 -10.99 -5.92
C ALA A 67 4.91 -12.34 -5.41
N ASP A 68 5.78 -13.18 -4.83
CA ASP A 68 5.41 -14.51 -4.32
C ASP A 68 4.53 -14.44 -3.06
N LYS A 69 4.50 -13.29 -2.39
CA LYS A 69 3.68 -13.07 -1.20
C LYS A 69 2.33 -12.42 -1.49
N LEU A 70 2.12 -11.91 -2.71
CA LEU A 70 0.85 -11.33 -3.11
C LEU A 70 -0.17 -12.44 -3.35
N ALA A 71 -1.22 -12.48 -2.50
CA ALA A 71 -2.34 -13.40 -2.66
C ALA A 71 -3.31 -12.88 -3.73
N SER A 72 -3.72 -11.61 -3.62
CA SER A 72 -4.63 -10.98 -4.58
C SER A 72 -4.64 -9.46 -4.45
N VAL A 73 -5.22 -8.80 -5.46
CA VAL A 73 -5.70 -7.42 -5.39
C VAL A 73 -7.20 -7.45 -5.62
N ARG A 74 -7.98 -7.17 -4.58
CA ARG A 74 -9.45 -7.19 -4.65
C ARG A 74 -10.02 -5.79 -4.74
N SER A 75 -10.99 -5.63 -5.62
CA SER A 75 -11.72 -4.38 -5.81
C SER A 75 -12.93 -4.32 -4.89
N VAL A 76 -13.03 -3.26 -4.13
CA VAL A 76 -14.23 -2.87 -3.39
C VAL A 76 -15.04 -1.93 -4.25
N THR A 77 -16.32 -2.24 -4.47
CA THR A 77 -17.17 -1.48 -5.39
C THR A 77 -17.29 0.00 -4.99
N GLY A 78 -17.03 0.88 -5.94
CA GLY A 78 -17.16 2.34 -5.78
C GLY A 78 -16.00 3.09 -6.41
N LYS A 79 -16.25 4.36 -6.77
CA LYS A 79 -15.20 5.24 -7.28
C LYS A 79 -14.47 5.89 -6.10
N THR A 80 -13.17 6.10 -6.23
CA THR A 80 -12.33 6.71 -5.19
C THR A 80 -12.90 8.03 -4.65
N LEU A 81 -13.45 8.88 -5.52
CA LEU A 81 -14.04 10.15 -5.12
C LEU A 81 -15.40 10.02 -4.39
N GLU A 82 -16.05 8.86 -4.46
CA GLU A 82 -17.32 8.60 -3.80
C GLU A 82 -17.15 8.03 -2.37
N PHE A 83 -15.94 7.63 -1.98
CA PHE A 83 -15.71 7.01 -0.69
C PHE A 83 -16.01 7.91 0.49
N ALA A 84 -15.73 9.21 0.38
CA ALA A 84 -16.11 10.17 1.40
C ALA A 84 -17.64 10.24 1.62
N ALA A 85 -18.41 10.08 0.52
CA ALA A 85 -19.87 10.05 0.57
C ALA A 85 -20.44 8.69 1.01
N ARG A 86 -19.64 7.62 0.97
CA ARG A 86 -20.00 6.24 1.33
C ARG A 86 -19.33 5.74 2.61
N ALA A 87 -18.84 6.64 3.44
CA ALA A 87 -18.09 6.28 4.65
C ALA A 87 -18.82 5.26 5.56
N GLU A 88 -20.14 5.27 5.58
CA GLU A 88 -20.95 4.35 6.40
C GLU A 88 -21.02 2.92 5.83
N SER A 89 -21.02 2.74 4.50
CA SER A 89 -21.12 1.41 3.87
C SER A 89 -19.78 0.82 3.45
N LEU A 90 -18.70 1.60 3.50
CA LEU A 90 -17.37 1.18 3.08
C LEU A 90 -16.80 0.04 3.94
N PRO A 91 -16.91 0.06 5.28
CA PRO A 91 -16.38 -1.01 6.11
C PRO A 91 -16.99 -2.37 5.79
N GLU A 92 -18.30 -2.43 5.57
CA GLU A 92 -19.01 -3.67 5.23
C GLU A 92 -18.56 -4.24 3.87
N ALA A 93 -18.45 -3.39 2.85
CA ALA A 93 -17.98 -3.79 1.53
C ALA A 93 -16.50 -4.25 1.56
N MET A 94 -15.66 -3.61 2.36
CA MET A 94 -14.27 -4.02 2.55
C MET A 94 -14.18 -5.34 3.32
N LEU A 95 -15.01 -5.52 4.35
CA LEU A 95 -15.07 -6.74 5.15
C LEU A 95 -15.45 -7.95 4.28
N GLU A 96 -16.43 -7.79 3.39
CA GLU A 96 -16.79 -8.82 2.41
C GLU A 96 -15.58 -9.25 1.58
N GLN A 97 -14.89 -8.29 0.97
CA GLN A 97 -13.73 -8.57 0.13
C GLN A 97 -12.52 -9.13 0.92
N ALA A 98 -12.35 -8.71 2.16
CA ALA A 98 -11.33 -9.27 3.06
C ALA A 98 -11.62 -10.74 3.40
N ASN A 99 -12.87 -11.09 3.69
CA ASN A 99 -13.27 -12.48 3.93
C ASN A 99 -13.04 -13.37 2.69
N LEU A 100 -13.34 -12.85 1.50
CA LEU A 100 -13.07 -13.55 0.26
C LEU A 100 -11.55 -13.67 -0.01
N ALA A 101 -10.76 -12.65 0.32
CA ALA A 101 -9.30 -12.73 0.24
C ALA A 101 -8.73 -13.85 1.13
N MET A 102 -9.29 -14.03 2.33
CA MET A 102 -8.89 -15.13 3.21
C MET A 102 -9.32 -16.49 2.67
N SER A 103 -10.59 -16.64 2.29
CA SER A 103 -11.18 -17.95 1.98
C SER A 103 -10.83 -18.46 0.57
N GLU A 104 -10.70 -17.57 -0.40
CA GLU A 104 -10.47 -17.94 -1.80
C GLU A 104 -9.01 -17.77 -2.21
N ASP A 105 -8.34 -16.69 -1.77
CA ASP A 105 -6.99 -16.34 -2.23
C ASP A 105 -5.91 -16.79 -1.21
N GLY A 106 -6.31 -17.16 -0.01
CA GLY A 106 -5.40 -17.63 1.05
C GLY A 106 -4.55 -16.51 1.64
N ALA A 107 -5.11 -15.30 1.75
CA ALA A 107 -4.46 -14.20 2.45
C ALA A 107 -4.51 -14.40 3.97
N ASP A 108 -3.41 -14.10 4.64
CA ASP A 108 -3.29 -14.06 6.10
C ASP A 108 -2.99 -12.65 6.64
N VAL A 109 -2.93 -11.67 5.74
CA VAL A 109 -2.89 -10.22 6.02
C VAL A 109 -3.67 -9.49 4.95
N VAL A 110 -4.35 -8.42 5.34
CA VAL A 110 -5.03 -7.51 4.40
C VAL A 110 -4.40 -6.12 4.49
N ILE A 111 -4.15 -5.51 3.35
CA ILE A 111 -3.74 -4.11 3.22
C ILE A 111 -4.98 -3.35 2.74
N GLY A 112 -5.52 -2.52 3.62
CA GLY A 112 -6.75 -1.77 3.36
C GLY A 112 -6.49 -0.35 2.87
N TYR A 113 -7.55 0.39 2.64
CA TYR A 113 -7.53 1.84 2.39
C TYR A 113 -8.74 2.49 3.07
N GLY A 114 -8.66 3.78 3.31
CA GLY A 114 -9.74 4.52 3.95
C GLY A 114 -9.28 5.35 5.14
N SER A 115 -10.22 5.81 5.95
CA SER A 115 -9.90 6.50 7.20
C SER A 115 -9.44 5.52 8.28
N LEU A 116 -8.75 6.04 9.29
CA LEU A 116 -8.37 5.26 10.49
C LEU A 116 -9.56 4.53 11.13
N SER A 117 -10.74 5.18 11.11
CA SER A 117 -11.97 4.56 11.64
C SER A 117 -12.39 3.35 10.82
N VAL A 118 -12.29 3.39 9.49
CA VAL A 118 -12.62 2.25 8.61
C VAL A 118 -11.66 1.09 8.86
N ILE A 119 -10.37 1.37 8.90
CA ILE A 119 -9.35 0.34 9.16
C ILE A 119 -9.52 -0.27 10.56
N GLY A 120 -9.81 0.55 11.59
CA GLY A 120 -10.09 0.07 12.94
C GLY A 120 -11.28 -0.88 12.98
N GLN A 121 -12.38 -0.55 12.32
CA GLN A 121 -13.56 -1.41 12.24
C GLN A 121 -13.27 -2.76 11.53
N LEU A 122 -12.44 -2.74 10.49
CA LEU A 122 -12.01 -3.98 9.84
C LEU A 122 -11.15 -4.83 10.78
N GLN A 123 -10.21 -4.22 11.49
CA GLN A 123 -9.35 -4.94 12.43
C GLN A 123 -10.12 -5.59 13.58
N GLU A 124 -11.19 -4.95 14.06
CA GLU A 124 -12.06 -5.51 15.11
C GLU A 124 -12.85 -6.75 14.64
N GLN A 125 -13.15 -6.86 13.34
CA GLN A 125 -14.00 -7.90 12.78
C GLN A 125 -13.23 -9.02 12.08
N LEU A 126 -11.97 -8.79 11.70
CA LEU A 126 -11.15 -9.78 10.99
C LEU A 126 -10.20 -10.51 11.94
N PRO A 127 -10.04 -11.83 11.79
CA PRO A 127 -9.12 -12.63 12.60
C PRO A 127 -7.65 -12.50 12.16
N ILE A 128 -7.38 -11.71 11.13
CA ILE A 128 -6.04 -11.49 10.55
C ILE A 128 -5.66 -10.00 10.65
N PRO A 129 -4.36 -9.66 10.63
CA PRO A 129 -3.92 -8.27 10.65
C PRO A 129 -4.43 -7.47 9.45
N VAL A 130 -4.81 -6.23 9.73
CA VAL A 130 -5.16 -5.21 8.72
C VAL A 130 -4.10 -4.12 8.75
N ILE A 131 -3.42 -3.90 7.64
CA ILE A 131 -2.40 -2.85 7.50
C ILE A 131 -3.04 -1.59 6.90
N ASP A 132 -2.85 -0.47 7.59
CA ASP A 132 -3.17 0.86 7.08
C ASP A 132 -1.93 1.43 6.35
N PRO A 133 -1.98 1.68 5.04
CA PRO A 133 -0.85 2.18 4.27
C PRO A 133 -0.33 3.55 4.75
N ILE A 134 -1.23 4.41 5.20
CA ILE A 134 -0.86 5.75 5.68
C ILE A 134 -0.08 5.63 6.99
N GLN A 135 -0.59 4.85 7.93
CA GLN A 135 0.12 4.62 9.20
C GLN A 135 1.44 3.89 8.96
N ALA A 136 1.44 2.86 8.11
CA ALA A 136 2.64 2.10 7.78
C ALA A 136 3.75 3.01 7.23
N SER A 137 3.43 3.85 6.24
CA SER A 137 4.40 4.76 5.64
C SER A 137 4.89 5.83 6.61
N ALA A 138 3.98 6.43 7.41
CA ALA A 138 4.34 7.43 8.40
C ALA A 138 5.27 6.86 9.48
N MET A 139 4.93 5.70 10.05
CA MET A 139 5.75 5.04 11.08
C MET A 139 7.11 4.59 10.54
N MET A 140 7.16 4.07 9.33
CA MET A 140 8.42 3.68 8.70
C MET A 140 9.30 4.89 8.40
N ALA A 141 8.74 5.98 7.87
CA ALA A 141 9.48 7.21 7.63
C ALA A 141 10.01 7.82 8.93
N GLU A 142 9.19 7.86 9.99
CA GLU A 142 9.62 8.30 11.32
C GLU A 142 10.77 7.44 11.87
N SER A 143 10.66 6.12 11.73
CA SER A 143 11.70 5.18 12.19
C SER A 143 13.02 5.43 11.47
N LEU A 144 13.00 5.57 10.14
CA LEU A 144 14.20 5.87 9.35
C LEU A 144 14.80 7.23 9.73
N ALA A 145 13.97 8.25 9.92
CA ALA A 145 14.41 9.58 10.33
C ALA A 145 15.08 9.56 11.73
N ARG A 146 14.49 8.86 12.68
CA ARG A 146 15.06 8.69 14.05
C ARG A 146 16.38 7.93 14.04
N LEU A 147 16.51 6.94 13.16
CA LEU A 147 17.75 6.18 12.95
C LEU A 147 18.78 6.97 12.13
N ARG A 148 18.41 8.12 11.57
CA ARG A 148 19.24 8.94 10.65
C ARG A 148 19.67 8.16 9.41
N ILE A 149 18.76 7.37 8.87
CA ILE A 149 18.93 6.57 7.65
C ILE A 149 18.07 7.17 6.54
N ALA A 150 18.67 7.43 5.39
CA ALA A 150 17.99 7.86 4.17
C ALA A 150 18.34 6.92 3.01
N GLN A 151 17.77 7.19 1.84
CA GLN A 151 18.04 6.41 0.63
C GLN A 151 19.52 6.47 0.25
N SER A 152 20.07 5.32 -0.14
CA SER A 152 21.41 5.24 -0.67
C SER A 152 21.54 6.01 -1.99
N LYS A 153 22.34 7.05 -2.05
CA LYS A 153 22.60 7.78 -3.29
C LYS A 153 23.38 6.98 -4.34
N ARG A 154 23.90 5.82 -3.95
CA ARG A 154 24.45 4.87 -4.91
C ARG A 154 23.36 4.10 -5.66
N ALA A 155 22.22 3.82 -4.98
CA ALA A 155 21.05 3.17 -5.58
C ALA A 155 20.10 4.18 -6.23
N TYR A 156 20.01 5.38 -5.66
CA TYR A 156 19.16 6.50 -6.10
C TYR A 156 20.02 7.74 -6.32
N PRO A 157 20.83 7.79 -7.40
CA PRO A 157 21.73 8.90 -7.66
C PRO A 157 20.94 10.17 -7.95
N MET A 158 21.45 11.31 -7.47
CA MET A 158 20.81 12.60 -7.74
C MET A 158 20.82 12.88 -9.25
N PRO A 159 19.69 13.27 -9.85
CA PRO A 159 19.63 13.63 -11.26
C PRO A 159 20.61 14.75 -11.60
N GLY A 160 21.38 14.61 -12.68
CA GLY A 160 22.41 15.55 -13.07
C GLY A 160 21.92 16.99 -13.31
N ILE A 161 20.63 17.16 -13.61
CA ILE A 161 20.00 18.48 -13.73
C ILE A 161 19.94 19.23 -12.40
N LEU A 162 19.77 18.53 -11.29
CA LEU A 162 19.71 19.15 -9.95
C LEU A 162 21.09 19.47 -9.38
N ILE A 163 22.14 18.82 -9.87
CA ILE A 163 23.52 19.09 -9.46
C ILE A 163 23.98 20.46 -10.00
N LYS A 164 23.56 20.86 -11.20
CA LYS A 164 23.95 22.11 -11.83
C LYS A 164 23.34 23.38 -11.21
N GLU A 165 22.29 23.21 -10.39
CA GLU A 165 21.64 24.34 -9.70
C GLU A 165 22.28 24.63 -8.32
N GLN A 166 23.24 23.82 -7.87
CA GLN A 166 23.91 23.96 -6.57
C GLN A 166 25.35 24.51 -6.70
N GLU A 167 25.87 24.71 -7.92
CA GLU A 167 27.14 25.36 -8.21
C GLU A 167 26.90 26.84 -8.52
#